data_a7e53dadcd89850db64248b36af2386d
#
_entry.id   a7e53dadcd89850db64248b36af2386d
#
_cell.length_a   1.000
_cell.length_b   1.000
_cell.length_c   1.000
_cell.angle_alpha   90.00
_cell.angle_beta   90.00
_cell.angle_gamma   90.00
#
_symmetry.space_group_name_H-M   'P 1'
#
loop_
_entity.id
_entity.type
_entity.pdbx_description
1 polymer ?
#
loop_
_entity_poly.entity_id
_entity_poly.type
_entity_poly.pdbx_seq_one_letter_code
_entity_poly.pdbx_strand_id
1 'polypeptide(L)'
;MSSKELHPLRKQSLRNVSGRVLEIGFGTGLNLPFYPEDVEEVYAVDVNPEMAPKALARIEKVSFPVQHHVLSGEALPMENDSFDFVVSTFTLCSIAKVEKAIGEIWRVLRPGGGFCFLEHGLSSDPSVASWQTRLNPIQQVLGDGCHLNRPMEQIVRSQPFEVGPIQTFYLEGVPRVIGCLYQEQAFKPA
;
A
#
# COMPACT_ATOMS: atom_id res chain seq x y z
N MET A 1 -4.84 -12.12 0.52
CA MET A 1 -3.43 -12.32 0.91
C MET A 1 -3.29 -12.15 2.43
N SER A 2 -3.71 -13.16 3.17
CA SER A 2 -3.69 -13.19 4.64
C SER A 2 -2.71 -14.25 5.18
N SER A 3 -1.71 -14.64 4.38
CA SER A 3 -0.76 -15.68 4.81
C SER A 3 0.14 -15.16 5.93
N LYS A 4 0.44 -16.01 6.88
CA LYS A 4 1.39 -15.70 7.98
C LYS A 4 2.77 -15.30 7.46
N GLU A 5 3.11 -15.70 6.24
CA GLU A 5 4.36 -15.35 5.54
C GLU A 5 4.50 -13.83 5.26
N LEU A 6 3.37 -13.11 5.13
CA LEU A 6 3.37 -11.67 4.93
C LEU A 6 3.44 -10.86 6.24
N HIS A 7 3.28 -11.48 7.41
CA HIS A 7 3.33 -10.77 8.69
C HIS A 7 4.68 -10.08 8.95
N PRO A 8 5.83 -10.73 8.73
CA PRO A 8 7.12 -10.06 8.91
C PRO A 8 7.30 -8.85 7.97
N LEU A 9 6.85 -8.98 6.72
CA LEU A 9 6.94 -7.91 5.72
C LEU A 9 6.06 -6.71 6.11
N ARG A 10 4.82 -6.95 6.56
CA ARG A 10 3.93 -5.88 7.07
C ARG A 10 4.55 -5.18 8.26
N LYS A 11 5.04 -5.95 9.24
CA LYS A 11 5.72 -5.40 10.42
C LYS A 11 6.93 -4.54 10.05
N GLN A 12 7.73 -5.00 9.09
CA GLN A 12 8.88 -4.25 8.60
C GLN A 12 8.47 -2.95 7.89
N SER A 13 7.45 -2.99 7.01
CA SER A 13 6.95 -1.79 6.33
C SER A 13 6.45 -0.73 7.30
N LEU A 14 5.81 -1.14 8.40
CA LEU A 14 5.14 -0.25 9.33
C LEU A 14 6.02 0.20 10.50
N ARG A 15 7.24 -0.29 10.62
CA ARG A 15 8.11 -0.13 11.82
C ARG A 15 8.35 1.31 12.29
N ASN A 16 8.31 2.28 11.38
CA ASN A 16 8.57 3.69 11.67
C ASN A 16 7.32 4.56 11.54
N VAL A 17 6.14 3.95 11.36
CA VAL A 17 4.88 4.68 11.22
C VAL A 17 4.46 5.22 12.57
N SER A 18 4.06 6.49 12.61
CA SER A 18 3.65 7.17 13.85
C SER A 18 2.63 8.28 13.55
N GLY A 19 2.03 8.83 14.59
CA GLY A 19 1.11 9.96 14.50
C GLY A 19 -0.18 9.61 13.76
N ARG A 20 -0.63 10.53 12.93
CA ARG A 20 -1.87 10.44 12.15
C ARG A 20 -1.63 9.74 10.82
N VAL A 21 -2.24 8.58 10.63
CA VAL A 21 -1.98 7.68 9.50
C VAL A 21 -3.18 7.61 8.56
N LEU A 22 -2.94 7.66 7.24
CA LEU A 22 -3.90 7.28 6.21
C LEU A 22 -3.51 5.92 5.64
N GLU A 23 -4.39 4.92 5.71
CA GLU A 23 -4.21 3.64 5.03
C GLU A 23 -5.11 3.54 3.81
N ILE A 24 -4.52 3.40 2.61
CA ILE A 24 -5.23 3.26 1.33
C ILE A 24 -5.29 1.77 0.97
N GLY A 25 -6.51 1.28 0.68
CA GLY A 25 -6.79 -0.13 0.46
C GLY A 25 -6.75 -0.94 1.75
N PHE A 26 -7.46 -0.43 2.73
CA PHE A 26 -7.52 -1.00 4.08
C PHE A 26 -7.97 -2.47 4.10
N GLY A 27 -8.87 -2.84 3.19
CA GLY A 27 -9.40 -4.19 3.08
C GLY A 27 -10.02 -4.67 4.40
N THR A 28 -9.51 -5.79 4.88
CA THR A 28 -9.97 -6.37 6.15
C THR A 28 -9.16 -5.96 7.37
N GLY A 29 -8.30 -4.92 7.27
CA GLY A 29 -7.51 -4.40 8.39
C GLY A 29 -6.32 -5.30 8.78
N LEU A 30 -5.66 -5.92 7.81
CA LEU A 30 -4.55 -6.85 8.06
C LEU A 30 -3.29 -6.18 8.60
N ASN A 31 -3.15 -4.86 8.44
CA ASN A 31 -2.04 -4.09 8.98
C ASN A 31 -2.22 -3.72 10.45
N LEU A 32 -3.45 -3.64 10.94
CA LEU A 32 -3.77 -3.17 12.30
C LEU A 32 -2.90 -3.79 13.41
N PRO A 33 -2.65 -5.11 13.43
CA PRO A 33 -1.83 -5.72 14.49
C PRO A 33 -0.34 -5.37 14.45
N PHE A 34 0.11 -4.66 13.41
CA PHE A 34 1.53 -4.36 13.17
C PHE A 34 1.87 -2.88 13.28
N TYR A 35 0.89 -2.00 13.49
CA TYR A 35 1.13 -0.59 13.76
C TYR A 35 1.87 -0.42 15.09
N PRO A 36 2.90 0.45 15.14
CA PRO A 36 3.58 0.80 16.38
C PRO A 36 2.67 1.51 17.39
N GLU A 37 3.11 1.57 18.64
CA GLU A 37 2.40 2.26 19.73
C GLU A 37 2.34 3.79 19.53
N ASP A 38 3.26 4.35 18.74
CA ASP A 38 3.32 5.78 18.41
C ASP A 38 2.27 6.21 17.37
N VAL A 39 1.41 5.29 16.89
CA VAL A 39 0.28 5.64 16.02
C VAL A 39 -0.86 6.21 16.86
N GLU A 40 -1.27 7.44 16.54
CA GLU A 40 -2.33 8.15 17.27
C GLU A 40 -3.72 7.81 16.74
N GLU A 41 -3.88 7.73 15.41
CA GLU A 41 -5.14 7.35 14.73
C GLU A 41 -4.89 6.83 13.32
N VAL A 42 -5.81 6.01 12.82
CA VAL A 42 -5.78 5.51 11.44
C VAL A 42 -7.05 5.92 10.70
N TYR A 43 -6.89 6.68 9.63
CA TYR A 43 -7.91 6.89 8.61
C TYR A 43 -7.78 5.80 7.56
N ALA A 44 -8.76 4.90 7.52
CA ALA A 44 -8.77 3.74 6.64
C ALA A 44 -9.71 4.00 5.46
N VAL A 45 -9.20 3.94 4.23
CA VAL A 45 -10.03 4.09 3.03
C VAL A 45 -9.97 2.83 2.17
N ASP A 46 -11.14 2.39 1.70
CA ASP A 46 -11.27 1.27 0.77
C ASP A 46 -12.47 1.51 -0.15
N VAL A 47 -12.39 1.10 -1.40
CA VAL A 47 -13.50 1.23 -2.36
C VAL A 47 -14.55 0.15 -2.17
N ASN A 48 -14.23 -0.96 -1.51
CA ASN A 48 -15.10 -2.11 -1.35
C ASN A 48 -15.83 -2.06 0.01
N PRO A 49 -17.14 -1.74 0.04
CA PRO A 49 -17.90 -1.67 1.30
C PRO A 49 -18.03 -3.04 2.02
N GLU A 50 -17.86 -4.15 1.30
CA GLU A 50 -17.94 -5.49 1.90
C GLU A 50 -16.75 -5.83 2.81
N MET A 51 -15.68 -5.05 2.76
CA MET A 51 -14.52 -5.22 3.63
C MET A 51 -14.78 -4.75 5.06
N ALA A 52 -15.62 -3.73 5.24
CA ALA A 52 -15.90 -3.12 6.54
C ALA A 52 -16.32 -4.13 7.63
N PRO A 53 -17.28 -5.04 7.43
CA PRO A 53 -17.68 -6.00 8.46
C PRO A 53 -16.53 -6.93 8.90
N LYS A 54 -15.65 -7.32 7.97
CA LYS A 54 -14.49 -8.17 8.26
C LYS A 54 -13.38 -7.41 9.00
N ALA A 55 -13.30 -6.11 8.81
CA ALA A 55 -12.35 -5.22 9.47
C ALA A 55 -12.75 -4.95 10.93
N LEU A 56 -14.05 -4.81 11.23
CA LEU A 56 -14.56 -4.45 12.57
C LEU A 56 -13.93 -5.28 13.69
N ALA A 57 -13.92 -6.61 13.54
CA ALA A 57 -13.34 -7.52 14.54
C ALA A 57 -11.83 -7.31 14.79
N ARG A 58 -11.12 -6.62 13.89
CA ARG A 58 -9.71 -6.24 14.08
C ARG A 58 -9.59 -4.82 14.64
N ILE A 59 -10.47 -3.91 14.20
CA ILE A 59 -10.56 -2.55 14.73
C ILE A 59 -10.81 -2.57 16.24
N GLU A 60 -11.70 -3.42 16.73
CA GLU A 60 -12.00 -3.59 18.16
C GLU A 60 -10.81 -4.06 19.01
N LYS A 61 -9.73 -4.54 18.41
CA LYS A 61 -8.55 -5.10 19.10
C LYS A 61 -7.37 -4.14 19.21
N VAL A 62 -7.42 -2.99 18.56
CA VAL A 62 -6.37 -1.98 18.62
C VAL A 62 -6.71 -0.90 19.64
N SER A 63 -5.68 -0.23 20.17
CA SER A 63 -5.83 0.80 21.21
C SER A 63 -6.05 2.21 20.67
N PHE A 64 -5.76 2.41 19.38
CA PHE A 64 -5.91 3.70 18.71
C PHE A 64 -7.22 3.78 17.92
N PRO A 65 -7.80 4.97 17.73
CA PRO A 65 -8.99 5.17 16.89
C PRO A 65 -8.75 4.76 15.44
N VAL A 66 -9.74 4.08 14.82
CA VAL A 66 -9.75 3.75 13.41
C VAL A 66 -11.04 4.27 12.79
N GLN A 67 -10.93 5.19 11.83
CA GLN A 67 -12.06 5.73 11.08
C GLN A 67 -12.07 5.09 9.68
N HIS A 68 -13.07 4.25 9.41
CA HIS A 68 -13.18 3.56 8.11
C HIS A 68 -14.16 4.29 7.18
N HIS A 69 -13.70 4.55 5.95
CA HIS A 69 -14.46 5.25 4.93
C HIS A 69 -14.46 4.49 3.61
N VAL A 70 -15.61 4.42 2.94
CA VAL A 70 -15.73 3.86 1.59
C VAL A 70 -15.39 4.96 0.59
N LEU A 71 -14.11 5.03 0.20
CA LEU A 71 -13.55 6.08 -0.66
C LEU A 71 -12.50 5.51 -1.61
N SER A 72 -12.30 6.20 -2.74
CA SER A 72 -11.20 5.91 -3.65
C SER A 72 -9.94 6.68 -3.25
N GLY A 73 -8.80 6.00 -3.25
CA GLY A 73 -7.49 6.65 -3.11
C GLY A 73 -7.12 7.59 -4.26
N GLU A 74 -7.90 7.60 -5.34
CA GLU A 74 -7.68 8.49 -6.50
C GLU A 74 -8.24 9.92 -6.31
N ALA A 75 -9.06 10.15 -5.28
CA ALA A 75 -9.64 11.44 -4.95
C ALA A 75 -10.04 11.43 -3.46
N LEU A 76 -9.18 11.99 -2.63
CA LEU A 76 -9.33 11.99 -1.20
C LEU A 76 -9.94 13.33 -0.71
N PRO A 77 -11.03 13.30 0.08
CA PRO A 77 -11.65 14.53 0.59
C PRO A 77 -10.89 15.13 1.79
N MET A 78 -9.65 14.71 2.02
CA MET A 78 -8.78 15.19 3.09
C MET A 78 -8.01 16.43 2.64
N GLU A 79 -7.67 17.28 3.60
CA GLU A 79 -6.87 18.49 3.36
C GLU A 79 -5.43 18.15 2.98
N ASN A 80 -4.74 19.11 2.35
CA ASN A 80 -3.31 19.01 2.10
C ASN A 80 -2.57 18.92 3.45
N ASP A 81 -1.43 18.23 3.45
CA ASP A 81 -0.50 18.22 4.59
C ASP A 81 -1.17 17.82 5.91
N SER A 82 -2.10 16.85 5.86
CA SER A 82 -2.94 16.45 7.00
C SER A 82 -2.53 15.13 7.67
N PHE A 83 -1.62 14.36 7.08
CA PHE A 83 -1.16 13.08 7.64
C PHE A 83 0.35 13.03 7.83
N ASP A 84 0.78 12.38 8.91
CA ASP A 84 2.19 12.11 9.20
C ASP A 84 2.70 10.95 8.33
N PHE A 85 1.85 9.93 8.14
CA PHE A 85 2.16 8.78 7.29
C PHE A 85 0.99 8.39 6.40
N VAL A 86 1.33 7.91 5.19
CA VAL A 86 0.39 7.17 4.33
C VAL A 86 0.93 5.75 4.15
N VAL A 87 0.04 4.77 4.21
CA VAL A 87 0.35 3.34 4.07
C VAL A 87 -0.43 2.75 2.91
N SER A 88 0.24 1.99 2.06
CA SER A 88 -0.38 1.19 1.01
C SER A 88 0.22 -0.22 0.97
N THR A 89 -0.64 -1.23 1.03
CA THR A 89 -0.19 -2.63 1.04
C THR A 89 -1.04 -3.48 0.11
N PHE A 90 -0.46 -3.92 -1.00
CA PHE A 90 -1.15 -4.69 -2.04
C PHE A 90 -2.38 -3.98 -2.61
N THR A 91 -2.29 -2.67 -2.79
CA THR A 91 -3.39 -1.80 -3.21
C THR A 91 -3.06 -1.01 -4.47
N LEU A 92 -1.89 -0.35 -4.52
CA LEU A 92 -1.50 0.44 -5.70
C LEU A 92 -1.46 -0.41 -6.97
N CYS A 93 -1.17 -1.70 -6.85
CA CYS A 93 -1.22 -2.62 -7.99
C CYS A 93 -2.62 -2.77 -8.59
N SER A 94 -3.69 -2.49 -7.82
CA SER A 94 -5.09 -2.65 -8.25
C SER A 94 -5.81 -1.34 -8.55
N ILE A 95 -5.30 -0.18 -8.10
CA ILE A 95 -5.93 1.14 -8.35
C ILE A 95 -5.91 1.46 -9.86
N ALA A 96 -7.04 1.83 -10.44
CA ALA A 96 -7.15 2.05 -11.88
C ALA A 96 -6.26 3.22 -12.36
N LYS A 97 -6.31 4.37 -11.68
CA LYS A 97 -5.51 5.56 -11.99
C LYS A 97 -4.44 5.78 -10.92
N VAL A 98 -3.45 4.91 -10.90
CA VAL A 98 -2.40 4.89 -9.86
C VAL A 98 -1.61 6.20 -9.80
N GLU A 99 -1.43 6.90 -10.92
CA GLU A 99 -0.78 8.21 -10.97
C GLU A 99 -1.57 9.28 -10.20
N LYS A 100 -2.91 9.19 -10.21
CA LYS A 100 -3.74 10.06 -9.38
C LYS A 100 -3.60 9.71 -7.90
N ALA A 101 -3.64 8.42 -7.56
CA ALA A 101 -3.50 7.97 -6.18
C ALA A 101 -2.16 8.39 -5.57
N ILE A 102 -1.06 8.26 -6.31
CA ILE A 102 0.26 8.69 -5.81
C ILE A 102 0.35 10.22 -5.67
N GLY A 103 -0.33 10.96 -6.53
CA GLY A 103 -0.48 12.43 -6.39
C GLY A 103 -1.28 12.82 -5.16
N GLU A 104 -2.37 12.10 -4.85
CA GLU A 104 -3.15 12.31 -3.62
C GLU A 104 -2.35 11.94 -2.36
N ILE A 105 -1.59 10.84 -2.40
CA ILE A 105 -0.65 10.46 -1.32
C ILE A 105 0.32 11.61 -1.05
N TRP A 106 0.94 12.14 -2.10
CA TRP A 106 1.84 13.29 -1.98
C TRP A 106 1.14 14.51 -1.37
N ARG A 107 -0.06 14.84 -1.84
CA ARG A 107 -0.82 16.02 -1.43
C ARG A 107 -1.18 15.99 0.05
N VAL A 108 -1.65 14.85 0.54
CA VAL A 108 -2.14 14.74 1.93
C VAL A 108 -1.03 14.54 2.96
N LEU A 109 0.17 14.11 2.55
CA LEU A 109 1.33 14.00 3.43
C LEU A 109 1.85 15.38 3.81
N ARG A 110 2.18 15.56 5.10
CA ARG A 110 2.91 16.73 5.62
C ARG A 110 4.32 16.79 5.05
N PRO A 111 4.94 17.97 4.94
CA PRO A 111 6.40 18.07 4.82
C PRO A 111 7.10 17.23 5.91
N GLY A 112 8.08 16.43 5.54
CA GLY A 112 8.72 15.44 6.41
C GLY A 112 7.94 14.16 6.64
N GLY A 113 6.69 14.06 6.17
CA GLY A 113 5.85 12.87 6.31
C GLY A 113 6.29 11.70 5.43
N GLY A 114 5.92 10.48 5.84
CA GLY A 114 6.37 9.23 5.22
C GLY A 114 5.28 8.48 4.44
N PHE A 115 5.65 7.93 3.30
CA PHE A 115 4.84 6.99 2.54
C PHE A 115 5.44 5.58 2.62
N CYS A 116 4.74 4.66 3.28
CA CYS A 116 5.15 3.27 3.42
C CYS A 116 4.39 2.39 2.44
N PHE A 117 5.09 1.60 1.65
CA PHE A 117 4.46 0.71 0.69
C PHE A 117 5.05 -0.70 0.69
N LEU A 118 4.17 -1.67 0.43
CA LEU A 118 4.49 -3.08 0.15
C LEU A 118 3.57 -3.53 -0.97
N GLU A 119 4.08 -3.62 -2.20
CA GLU A 119 3.25 -3.75 -3.41
C GLU A 119 3.79 -4.79 -4.39
N HIS A 120 2.89 -5.38 -5.17
CA HIS A 120 3.29 -6.12 -6.37
C HIS A 120 3.79 -5.16 -7.45
N GLY A 121 4.77 -5.64 -8.23
CA GLY A 121 5.23 -4.86 -9.37
C GLY A 121 5.99 -5.66 -10.43
N LEU A 122 6.38 -4.95 -11.48
CA LEU A 122 7.12 -5.50 -12.61
C LEU A 122 8.51 -5.98 -12.17
N SER A 123 8.83 -7.22 -12.52
CA SER A 123 10.16 -7.77 -12.25
C SER A 123 11.25 -7.10 -13.10
N SER A 124 12.44 -6.94 -12.51
CA SER A 124 13.65 -6.54 -13.24
C SER A 124 14.23 -7.66 -14.11
N ASP A 125 13.84 -8.93 -13.89
CA ASP A 125 14.19 -10.06 -14.73
C ASP A 125 13.34 -10.03 -15.99
N PRO A 126 13.94 -9.87 -17.22
CA PRO A 126 13.19 -9.73 -18.46
C PRO A 126 12.31 -10.95 -18.79
N SER A 127 12.71 -12.14 -18.38
CA SER A 127 11.94 -13.37 -18.61
C SER A 127 10.68 -13.39 -17.77
N VAL A 128 10.79 -13.02 -16.49
CA VAL A 128 9.64 -12.89 -15.57
C VAL A 128 8.73 -11.76 -16.01
N ALA A 129 9.28 -10.59 -16.36
CA ALA A 129 8.53 -9.42 -16.83
C ALA A 129 7.70 -9.73 -18.09
N SER A 130 8.27 -10.51 -19.02
CA SER A 130 7.55 -10.95 -20.21
C SER A 130 6.33 -11.81 -19.85
N TRP A 131 6.47 -12.74 -18.91
CA TRP A 131 5.36 -13.56 -18.42
C TRP A 131 4.35 -12.72 -17.63
N GLN A 132 4.80 -11.79 -16.80
CA GLN A 132 3.91 -10.85 -16.08
C GLN A 132 3.02 -10.09 -17.08
N THR A 133 3.61 -9.56 -18.15
CA THR A 133 2.87 -8.82 -19.17
C THR A 133 1.85 -9.69 -19.91
N ARG A 134 2.22 -10.94 -20.24
CA ARG A 134 1.31 -11.88 -20.91
C ARG A 134 0.15 -12.33 -20.03
N LEU A 135 0.40 -12.54 -18.73
CA LEU A 135 -0.61 -13.02 -17.78
C LEU A 135 -1.41 -11.90 -17.13
N ASN A 136 -0.99 -10.63 -17.31
CA ASN A 136 -1.63 -9.47 -16.70
C ASN A 136 -3.13 -9.37 -16.98
N PRO A 137 -3.66 -9.59 -18.21
CA PRO A 137 -5.11 -9.54 -18.45
C PRO A 137 -5.90 -10.58 -17.65
N ILE A 138 -5.32 -11.77 -17.46
CA ILE A 138 -5.94 -12.85 -16.66
C ILE A 138 -5.90 -12.45 -15.18
N GLN A 139 -4.77 -11.94 -14.71
CA GLN A 139 -4.60 -11.50 -13.31
C GLN A 139 -5.54 -10.38 -12.94
N GLN A 140 -5.78 -9.42 -13.81
CA GLN A 140 -6.74 -8.33 -13.55
C GLN A 140 -8.15 -8.86 -13.26
N VAL A 141 -8.57 -9.92 -13.93
CA VAL A 141 -9.88 -10.54 -13.71
C VAL A 141 -9.91 -11.36 -12.42
N LEU A 142 -8.86 -12.19 -12.19
CA LEU A 142 -8.82 -13.11 -11.04
C LEU A 142 -8.34 -12.44 -9.74
N GLY A 143 -7.58 -11.35 -9.86
CA GLY A 143 -6.93 -10.65 -8.76
C GLY A 143 -7.56 -9.30 -8.43
N ASP A 144 -8.84 -9.12 -8.71
CA ASP A 144 -9.59 -7.90 -8.37
C ASP A 144 -8.89 -6.61 -8.85
N GLY A 145 -8.56 -6.58 -10.13
CA GLY A 145 -7.88 -5.45 -10.77
C GLY A 145 -6.37 -5.40 -10.59
N CYS A 146 -5.75 -6.36 -9.91
CA CYS A 146 -4.31 -6.36 -9.66
C CYS A 146 -3.51 -6.50 -10.96
N HIS A 147 -2.58 -5.56 -11.19
CA HIS A 147 -1.62 -5.56 -12.28
C HIS A 147 -0.29 -6.17 -11.84
N LEU A 148 0.19 -7.19 -12.55
CA LEU A 148 1.50 -7.82 -12.30
C LEU A 148 2.67 -6.99 -12.83
N ASN A 149 2.42 -6.13 -13.81
CA ASN A 149 3.44 -5.47 -14.62
C ASN A 149 3.54 -3.95 -14.38
N ARG A 150 3.14 -3.46 -13.20
CA ARG A 150 3.30 -2.05 -12.85
C ARG A 150 4.75 -1.74 -12.50
N PRO A 151 5.35 -0.72 -13.13
CA PRO A 151 6.71 -0.27 -12.80
C PRO A 151 6.68 0.54 -11.49
N MET A 152 6.55 -0.16 -10.35
CA MET A 152 6.25 0.44 -9.04
C MET A 152 7.26 1.51 -8.64
N GLU A 153 8.55 1.31 -8.89
CA GLU A 153 9.57 2.31 -8.63
C GLU A 153 9.34 3.61 -9.41
N GLN A 154 8.98 3.51 -10.70
CA GLN A 154 8.70 4.70 -11.52
C GLN A 154 7.44 5.42 -11.04
N ILE A 155 6.42 4.67 -10.60
CA ILE A 155 5.19 5.23 -10.04
C ILE A 155 5.50 6.03 -8.77
N VAL A 156 6.26 5.48 -7.83
CA VAL A 156 6.63 6.18 -6.60
C VAL A 156 7.48 7.42 -6.92
N ARG A 157 8.47 7.29 -7.80
CA ARG A 157 9.35 8.39 -8.21
C ARG A 157 8.71 9.42 -9.14
N SER A 158 7.44 9.23 -9.55
CA SER A 158 6.69 10.24 -10.29
C SER A 158 6.33 11.48 -9.47
N GLN A 159 6.37 11.36 -8.14
CA GLN A 159 6.32 12.48 -7.21
C GLN A 159 7.72 12.72 -6.62
N PRO A 160 8.04 13.93 -6.17
CA PRO A 160 9.38 14.28 -5.70
C PRO A 160 9.68 13.75 -4.28
N PHE A 161 9.32 12.51 -4.03
CA PHE A 161 9.69 11.82 -2.78
C PHE A 161 11.20 11.62 -2.67
N GLU A 162 11.73 11.85 -1.50
CA GLU A 162 13.03 11.33 -1.09
C GLU A 162 12.88 9.85 -0.75
N VAL A 163 13.41 8.99 -1.61
CA VAL A 163 13.35 7.54 -1.45
C VAL A 163 14.71 6.93 -1.72
N GLY A 164 15.16 6.09 -0.80
CA GLY A 164 16.36 5.30 -0.94
C GLY A 164 16.25 4.18 -2.00
N PRO A 165 17.17 3.22 -1.98
CA PRO A 165 17.05 2.03 -2.81
C PRO A 165 15.81 1.22 -2.45
N ILE A 166 14.86 1.14 -3.36
CA ILE A 166 13.63 0.35 -3.14
C ILE A 166 13.97 -1.13 -3.15
N GLN A 167 13.62 -1.83 -2.08
CA GLN A 167 13.82 -3.26 -1.97
C GLN A 167 12.89 -4.00 -2.92
N THR A 168 13.46 -4.83 -3.79
CA THR A 168 12.70 -5.69 -4.71
C THR A 168 13.10 -7.14 -4.46
N PHE A 169 12.10 -8.01 -4.21
CA PHE A 169 12.35 -9.40 -3.89
C PHE A 169 11.17 -10.29 -4.35
N TYR A 170 11.38 -11.59 -4.31
CA TYR A 170 10.33 -12.57 -4.58
C TYR A 170 9.87 -13.23 -3.29
N LEU A 171 8.56 -13.34 -3.14
CA LEU A 171 7.98 -14.05 -2.00
C LEU A 171 8.26 -15.55 -2.13
N GLU A 172 8.80 -16.16 -1.08
CA GLU A 172 9.09 -17.58 -1.04
C GLU A 172 7.81 -18.43 -1.17
N GLY A 173 7.91 -19.57 -1.83
CA GLY A 173 6.76 -20.46 -2.05
C GLY A 173 5.72 -19.96 -3.06
N VAL A 174 5.95 -18.81 -3.68
CA VAL A 174 5.05 -18.20 -4.68
C VAL A 174 5.75 -18.13 -6.04
N PRO A 175 5.07 -18.49 -7.15
CA PRO A 175 5.65 -18.31 -8.48
C PRO A 175 6.17 -16.90 -8.71
N ARG A 176 7.40 -16.76 -9.24
CA ARG A 176 8.08 -15.46 -9.42
C ARG A 176 7.24 -14.43 -10.19
N VAL A 177 6.41 -14.90 -11.12
CA VAL A 177 5.52 -14.05 -11.94
C VAL A 177 4.52 -13.26 -11.10
N ILE A 178 4.02 -13.86 -10.02
CA ILE A 178 3.02 -13.23 -9.12
C ILE A 178 3.63 -12.84 -7.77
N GLY A 179 4.86 -13.22 -7.48
CA GLY A 179 5.51 -13.00 -6.19
C GLY A 179 6.55 -11.88 -6.18
N CYS A 180 6.67 -11.06 -7.24
CA CYS A 180 7.59 -9.93 -7.27
C CYS A 180 7.02 -8.77 -6.45
N LEU A 181 7.72 -8.41 -5.37
CA LEU A 181 7.30 -7.39 -4.40
C LEU A 181 8.29 -6.24 -4.34
N TYR A 182 7.77 -5.08 -4.06
CA TYR A 182 8.46 -3.82 -3.79
C TYR A 182 8.12 -3.35 -2.39
N GLN A 183 9.13 -2.99 -1.61
CA GLN A 183 8.95 -2.52 -0.25
C GLN A 183 9.93 -1.39 0.06
N GLU A 184 9.44 -0.25 0.54
CA GLU A 184 10.26 0.84 1.06
C GLU A 184 9.39 1.88 1.78
N GLN A 185 10.07 2.88 2.35
CA GLN A 185 9.50 4.12 2.85
C GLN A 185 10.07 5.29 2.03
N ALA A 186 9.18 6.14 1.53
CA ALA A 186 9.50 7.35 0.81
C ALA A 186 9.05 8.56 1.63
N PHE A 187 9.81 9.66 1.65
CA PHE A 187 9.50 10.82 2.48
C PHE A 187 9.22 12.05 1.62
N LYS A 188 8.23 12.84 2.02
CA LYS A 188 8.01 14.15 1.45
C LYS A 188 9.06 15.11 2.03
N PRO A 189 9.86 15.82 1.22
CA PRO A 189 10.80 16.82 1.70
C PRO A 189 10.17 17.82 2.68
N ALA A 190 10.96 18.30 3.66
CA ALA A 190 10.53 19.28 4.66
C ALA A 190 10.34 20.67 4.06
#